data_44327bf58176fd03b301b5137534d254
#
_entry.id   44327bf58176fd03b301b5137534d254
#
_cell.length_a   1.000
_cell.length_b   1.000
_cell.length_c   1.000
_cell.angle_alpha   90.00
_cell.angle_beta   90.00
_cell.angle_gamma   90.00
#
_symmetry.space_group_name_H-M   'P 1'
#
loop_
_entity.id
_entity.type
_entity.pdbx_description
1 polymer ?
#
loop_
_entity_poly.entity_id
_entity_poly.type
_entity_poly.pdbx_seq_one_letter_code
_entity_poly.pdbx_strand_id
1 'polypeptide(L)'
;MLLGLHSMCKGADAQFFNGHTNITSSRFLVFGVKGMLSAAKNVRNAMLFNILSFLSDKLLTEGNTVAALDELYIWLSNPTAIEYIRNCLKRVRKKESAMLLASQNLEDFDQEGIREMTKPLFSIPPHQFLFNAGSIDKRSYMEMLQLDEAEYNLIKFPQRGVCLYKCGNERYLLEVHAPAYKEKLFGTAGGR
;
A
#
# COMPACT_ATOMS: atom_id res chain seq x y z
N MET A 1 -0.81 27.43 15.65
CA MET A 1 -0.54 26.99 14.26
C MET A 1 0.83 27.44 13.74
N LEU A 2 1.20 28.72 13.81
CA LEU A 2 2.50 29.23 13.31
C LEU A 2 3.73 28.58 13.97
N LEU A 3 3.72 28.32 15.27
CA LEU A 3 4.82 27.65 15.98
C LEU A 3 5.07 26.21 15.50
N GLY A 4 4.03 25.47 15.12
CA GLY A 4 4.15 24.09 14.63
C GLY A 4 4.80 23.98 13.24
N LEU A 5 4.73 25.04 12.43
CA LEU A 5 5.32 25.08 11.09
C LEU A 5 6.71 25.71 11.07
N HIS A 6 7.16 26.32 12.18
CA HIS A 6 8.42 27.03 12.22
C HIS A 6 9.62 26.14 11.87
N SER A 7 9.67 24.91 12.40
CA SER A 7 10.76 23.96 12.11
C SER A 7 10.84 23.61 10.61
N MET A 8 9.69 23.52 9.94
CA MET A 8 9.58 23.18 8.52
C MET A 8 9.87 24.37 7.60
N CYS A 9 9.63 25.61 8.07
CA CYS A 9 9.82 26.80 7.24
C CYS A 9 11.19 27.48 7.44
N LYS A 10 11.69 27.53 8.67
CA LYS A 10 12.92 28.28 9.04
C LYS A 10 13.84 27.51 10.00
N GLY A 11 13.41 26.34 10.50
CA GLY A 11 14.16 25.52 11.46
C GLY A 11 14.97 24.40 10.80
N ALA A 12 15.31 23.38 11.59
CA ALA A 12 16.14 22.26 11.17
C ALA A 12 15.55 21.44 10.01
N ASP A 13 14.23 21.40 9.89
CA ASP A 13 13.52 20.60 8.86
C ASP A 13 13.26 21.41 7.57
N ALA A 14 13.64 22.70 7.53
CA ALA A 14 13.39 23.59 6.38
C ALA A 14 14.02 23.07 5.08
N GLN A 15 15.14 22.37 5.16
CA GLN A 15 15.78 21.74 4.00
C GLN A 15 14.89 20.72 3.28
N PHE A 16 13.91 20.13 3.95
CA PHE A 16 12.99 19.16 3.38
C PHE A 16 11.70 19.78 2.83
N PHE A 17 11.29 20.93 3.34
CA PHE A 17 9.96 21.50 3.06
C PHE A 17 9.98 22.90 2.49
N ASN A 18 11.03 23.67 2.71
CA ASN A 18 11.12 25.06 2.25
C ASN A 18 11.98 25.16 0.97
N GLY A 19 11.40 24.77 -0.14
CA GLY A 19 12.07 24.80 -1.43
C GLY A 19 11.09 24.61 -2.59
N HIS A 20 11.56 24.77 -3.81
CA HIS A 20 10.79 24.44 -4.97
C HIS A 20 10.63 22.93 -5.12
N THR A 21 9.47 22.50 -5.62
CA THR A 21 9.23 21.11 -5.98
C THR A 21 10.24 20.65 -7.03
N ASN A 22 10.96 19.58 -6.71
CA ASN A 22 11.98 18.98 -7.60
C ASN A 22 11.49 17.67 -8.25
N ILE A 23 10.20 17.35 -8.12
CA ILE A 23 9.60 16.19 -8.77
C ILE A 23 9.44 16.54 -10.25
N THR A 24 10.17 15.82 -11.10
CA THR A 24 10.04 15.95 -12.56
C THR A 24 8.84 15.16 -13.06
N SER A 25 8.13 15.68 -14.04
CA SER A 25 7.06 14.94 -14.71
C SER A 25 7.68 13.74 -15.46
N SER A 26 7.22 12.53 -15.12
CA SER A 26 7.66 11.30 -15.74
C SER A 26 6.49 10.34 -15.86
N ARG A 27 6.47 9.50 -16.90
CA ARG A 27 5.48 8.42 -17.05
C ARG A 27 5.67 7.30 -16.03
N PHE A 28 6.86 7.17 -15.46
CA PHE A 28 7.17 6.22 -14.42
C PHE A 28 7.95 6.95 -13.33
N LEU A 29 7.37 7.01 -12.12
CA LEU A 29 7.94 7.70 -10.97
C LEU A 29 7.94 6.76 -9.76
N VAL A 30 9.05 6.71 -9.04
CA VAL A 30 9.22 5.89 -7.83
C VAL A 30 9.63 6.77 -6.66
N PHE A 31 8.89 6.68 -5.57
CA PHE A 31 9.23 7.31 -4.29
C PHE A 31 9.90 6.30 -3.37
N GLY A 32 11.19 6.47 -3.11
CA GLY A 32 11.93 5.66 -2.14
C GLY A 32 11.65 6.13 -0.72
N VAL A 33 10.77 5.45 0.02
CA VAL A 33 10.35 5.87 1.37
C VAL A 33 11.25 5.34 2.50
N LYS A 34 12.16 4.39 2.21
CA LYS A 34 13.00 3.74 3.22
C LYS A 34 13.80 4.73 4.07
N GLY A 35 14.41 5.76 3.45
CA GLY A 35 15.17 6.78 4.15
C GLY A 35 14.34 7.66 5.08
N MET A 36 13.01 7.73 4.85
CA MET A 36 12.10 8.53 5.67
C MET A 36 11.73 7.83 6.98
N LEU A 37 11.87 6.51 7.07
CA LEU A 37 11.47 5.72 8.23
C LEU A 37 12.29 6.05 9.48
N SER A 38 13.54 6.49 9.30
CA SER A 38 14.44 6.93 10.38
C SER A 38 14.24 8.37 10.82
N ALA A 39 13.45 9.17 10.08
CA ALA A 39 13.18 10.56 10.44
C ALA A 39 12.25 10.67 11.65
N ALA A 40 12.25 11.82 12.32
CA ALA A 40 11.33 12.13 13.39
C ALA A 40 9.87 11.98 12.90
N LYS A 41 8.97 11.50 13.76
CA LYS A 41 7.59 11.13 13.41
C LYS A 41 6.84 12.25 12.69
N ASN A 42 6.98 13.50 13.13
CA ASN A 42 6.34 14.67 12.51
C ASN A 42 6.86 14.92 11.08
N VAL A 43 8.18 14.84 10.88
CA VAL A 43 8.82 14.99 9.56
C VAL A 43 8.39 13.88 8.62
N ARG A 44 8.48 12.64 9.08
CA ARG A 44 8.02 11.47 8.31
C ARG A 44 6.57 11.60 7.89
N ASN A 45 5.68 11.94 8.82
CA ASN A 45 4.26 12.12 8.50
C ASN A 45 4.04 13.22 7.46
N ALA A 46 4.73 14.36 7.58
CA ALA A 46 4.61 15.45 6.61
C ALA A 46 5.10 15.03 5.21
N MET A 47 6.21 14.28 5.12
CA MET A 47 6.71 13.75 3.85
C MET A 47 5.73 12.75 3.23
N LEU A 48 5.20 11.81 4.02
CA LEU A 48 4.19 10.84 3.56
C LEU A 48 2.94 11.57 3.05
N PHE A 49 2.51 12.63 3.74
CA PHE A 49 1.38 13.45 3.31
C PHE A 49 1.63 14.15 1.97
N ASN A 50 2.83 14.67 1.73
CA ASN A 50 3.19 15.27 0.45
C ASN A 50 3.10 14.24 -0.68
N ILE A 51 3.60 13.01 -0.45
CA ILE A 51 3.49 11.92 -1.43
C ILE A 51 2.03 11.56 -1.68
N LEU A 52 1.21 11.39 -0.64
CA LEU A 52 -0.22 11.08 -0.79
C LEU A 52 -0.99 12.19 -1.52
N SER A 53 -0.68 13.45 -1.24
CA SER A 53 -1.29 14.59 -1.94
C SER A 53 -0.96 14.55 -3.42
N PHE A 54 0.30 14.34 -3.78
CA PHE A 54 0.74 14.18 -5.15
C PHE A 54 0.04 13.00 -5.84
N LEU A 55 0.01 11.83 -5.19
CA LEU A 55 -0.67 10.63 -5.72
C LEU A 55 -2.16 10.87 -5.92
N SER A 56 -2.81 11.52 -4.96
CA SER A 56 -4.23 11.84 -5.07
C SER A 56 -4.54 12.75 -6.24
N ASP A 57 -3.71 13.76 -6.47
CA ASP A 57 -3.87 14.65 -7.62
C ASP A 57 -3.72 13.89 -8.94
N LYS A 58 -2.68 13.07 -9.06
CA LYS A 58 -2.47 12.20 -10.23
C LYS A 58 -3.63 11.24 -10.46
N LEU A 59 -4.10 10.58 -9.41
CA LEU A 59 -5.17 9.57 -9.50
C LEU A 59 -6.55 10.17 -9.76
N LEU A 60 -6.87 11.31 -9.14
CA LEU A 60 -8.24 11.81 -9.05
C LEU A 60 -8.48 13.10 -9.85
N THR A 61 -7.45 13.85 -10.17
CA THR A 61 -7.52 15.08 -10.97
C THR A 61 -7.07 14.83 -12.39
N GLU A 62 -5.86 14.36 -12.59
CA GLU A 62 -5.33 14.05 -13.92
C GLU A 62 -5.97 12.77 -14.49
N GLY A 63 -6.06 11.71 -13.69
CA GLY A 63 -6.61 10.41 -14.08
C GLY A 63 -5.63 9.57 -14.91
N ASN A 64 -6.13 8.46 -15.46
CA ASN A 64 -5.37 7.50 -16.30
C ASN A 64 -4.00 7.13 -15.68
N THR A 65 -4.00 6.91 -14.38
CA THR A 65 -2.80 6.70 -13.55
C THR A 65 -2.92 5.43 -12.75
N VAL A 66 -1.81 4.68 -12.64
CA VAL A 66 -1.69 3.54 -11.75
C VAL A 66 -0.73 3.91 -10.61
N ALA A 67 -1.21 3.83 -9.38
CA ALA A 67 -0.37 4.01 -8.19
C ALA A 67 -0.19 2.68 -7.47
N ALA A 68 1.05 2.29 -7.21
CA ALA A 68 1.40 1.11 -6.41
C ALA A 68 1.96 1.55 -5.06
N LEU A 69 1.33 1.11 -3.98
CA LEU A 69 1.80 1.30 -2.61
C LEU A 69 2.28 -0.05 -2.08
N ASP A 70 3.57 -0.22 -2.06
CA ASP A 70 4.23 -1.35 -1.42
C ASP A 70 4.47 -1.05 0.06
N GLU A 71 4.60 -2.08 0.88
CA GLU A 71 4.76 -1.96 2.34
C GLU A 71 3.66 -1.07 2.96
N LEU A 72 2.41 -1.43 2.71
CA LEU A 72 1.25 -0.60 3.08
C LEU A 72 1.20 -0.26 4.57
N TYR A 73 1.78 -1.09 5.45
CA TYR A 73 1.86 -0.85 6.90
C TYR A 73 2.50 0.51 7.26
N ILE A 74 3.38 1.05 6.40
CA ILE A 74 4.01 2.36 6.61
C ILE A 74 2.97 3.48 6.76
N TRP A 75 1.88 3.36 6.01
CA TRP A 75 0.78 4.33 5.96
C TRP A 75 -0.23 4.13 7.08
N LEU A 76 -0.33 2.90 7.63
CA LEU A 76 -1.32 2.55 8.65
C LEU A 76 -1.04 3.20 10.01
N SER A 77 0.18 3.66 10.25
CA SER A 77 0.54 4.39 11.47
C SER A 77 -0.17 5.75 11.62
N ASN A 78 -0.83 6.23 10.57
CA ASN A 78 -1.52 7.51 10.55
C ASN A 78 -2.97 7.36 10.06
N PRO A 79 -3.98 7.55 10.93
CA PRO A 79 -5.40 7.44 10.56
C PRO A 79 -5.80 8.29 9.36
N THR A 80 -5.25 9.50 9.24
CA THR A 80 -5.54 10.40 8.11
C THR A 80 -5.00 9.83 6.78
N ALA A 81 -3.84 9.13 6.81
CA ALA A 81 -3.32 8.46 5.64
C ALA A 81 -4.23 7.30 5.20
N ILE A 82 -4.75 6.51 6.15
CA ILE A 82 -5.72 5.45 5.87
C ILE A 82 -6.96 6.03 5.18
N GLU A 83 -7.50 7.10 5.73
CA GLU A 83 -8.68 7.77 5.18
C GLU A 83 -8.43 8.29 3.76
N TYR A 84 -7.25 8.84 3.51
CA TYR A 84 -6.83 9.31 2.19
C TYR A 84 -6.78 8.18 1.16
N ILE A 85 -6.14 7.06 1.50
CA ILE A 85 -6.06 5.86 0.66
C ILE A 85 -7.47 5.32 0.36
N ARG A 86 -8.33 5.22 1.39
CA ARG A 86 -9.73 4.80 1.22
C ARG A 86 -10.51 5.69 0.24
N ASN A 87 -10.33 7.00 0.35
CA ASN A 87 -10.99 7.96 -0.55
C ASN A 87 -10.50 7.80 -1.99
N CYS A 88 -9.20 7.58 -2.20
CA CYS A 88 -8.65 7.26 -3.52
C CYS A 88 -9.26 5.98 -4.07
N LEU A 89 -9.24 4.87 -3.31
CA LEU A 89 -9.81 3.59 -3.73
C LEU A 89 -11.27 3.68 -4.20
N LYS A 90 -12.10 4.49 -3.52
CA LYS A 90 -13.50 4.69 -3.90
C LYS A 90 -13.68 5.47 -5.19
N ARG A 91 -12.72 6.29 -5.57
CA ARG A 91 -12.88 7.29 -6.64
C ARG A 91 -12.07 7.01 -7.89
N VAL A 92 -10.97 6.25 -7.81
CA VAL A 92 -10.03 6.00 -8.93
C VAL A 92 -10.71 5.50 -10.19
N ARG A 93 -11.70 4.59 -10.05
CA ARG A 93 -12.43 4.04 -11.20
C ARG A 93 -13.10 5.12 -12.08
N LYS A 94 -13.59 6.20 -11.47
CA LYS A 94 -14.24 7.30 -12.20
C LYS A 94 -13.27 8.12 -13.04
N LYS A 95 -11.96 7.93 -12.83
CA LYS A 95 -10.87 8.65 -13.50
C LYS A 95 -9.98 7.73 -14.32
N GLU A 96 -10.45 6.52 -14.63
CA GLU A 96 -9.68 5.50 -15.36
C GLU A 96 -8.32 5.23 -14.70
N SER A 97 -8.27 5.38 -13.39
CA SER A 97 -7.08 5.17 -12.58
C SER A 97 -7.21 3.89 -11.76
N ALA A 98 -6.08 3.36 -11.29
CA ALA A 98 -6.05 2.17 -10.46
C ALA A 98 -5.07 2.32 -9.28
N MET A 99 -5.33 1.57 -8.20
CA MET A 99 -4.39 1.44 -7.09
C MET A 99 -4.05 -0.03 -6.88
N LEU A 100 -2.77 -0.30 -6.69
CA LEU A 100 -2.22 -1.57 -6.24
C LEU A 100 -1.73 -1.38 -4.81
N LEU A 101 -2.22 -2.19 -3.89
CA LEU A 101 -1.81 -2.18 -2.50
C LEU A 101 -1.13 -3.50 -2.18
N ALA A 102 0.07 -3.46 -1.62
CA ALA A 102 0.79 -4.64 -1.18
C ALA A 102 1.20 -4.53 0.29
N SER A 103 1.06 -5.61 1.02
CA SER A 103 1.50 -5.73 2.41
C SER A 103 1.90 -7.17 2.71
N GLN A 104 2.88 -7.33 3.58
CA GLN A 104 3.38 -8.63 3.98
C GLN A 104 2.65 -9.17 5.22
N ASN A 105 2.22 -8.29 6.14
CA ASN A 105 1.63 -8.64 7.42
C ASN A 105 0.20 -8.12 7.51
N LEU A 106 -0.76 -9.02 7.73
CA LEU A 106 -2.14 -8.61 7.98
C LEU A 106 -2.37 -8.14 9.42
N GLU A 107 -1.53 -8.52 10.36
CA GLU A 107 -1.60 -8.09 11.76
C GLU A 107 -1.55 -6.56 11.90
N ASP A 108 -0.84 -5.88 11.00
CA ASP A 108 -0.76 -4.42 10.99
C ASP A 108 -2.12 -3.73 10.77
N PHE A 109 -3.07 -4.43 10.16
CA PHE A 109 -4.41 -3.93 9.88
C PHE A 109 -5.41 -4.21 11.02
N ASP A 110 -5.08 -5.14 11.91
CA ASP A 110 -5.95 -5.59 12.99
C ASP A 110 -5.64 -4.91 14.34
N GLN A 111 -4.83 -3.87 14.33
CA GLN A 111 -4.47 -3.13 15.54
C GLN A 111 -5.68 -2.38 16.11
N GLU A 112 -5.75 -2.33 17.43
CA GLU A 112 -6.78 -1.58 18.15
C GLU A 112 -6.76 -0.11 17.72
N GLY A 113 -7.94 0.45 17.44
CA GLY A 113 -8.12 1.84 17.00
C GLY A 113 -8.06 2.07 15.49
N ILE A 114 -7.50 1.14 14.69
CA ILE A 114 -7.47 1.29 13.23
C ILE A 114 -8.24 0.20 12.47
N ARG A 115 -8.57 -0.92 13.12
CA ARG A 115 -9.25 -2.08 12.52
C ARG A 115 -10.48 -1.69 11.68
N GLU A 116 -11.37 -0.86 12.23
CA GLU A 116 -12.57 -0.41 11.50
C GLU A 116 -12.24 0.51 10.31
N MET A 117 -11.15 1.24 10.39
CA MET A 117 -10.69 2.10 9.30
C MET A 117 -10.04 1.31 8.17
N THR A 118 -9.42 0.18 8.46
CA THR A 118 -8.70 -0.66 7.49
C THR A 118 -9.59 -1.67 6.78
N LYS A 119 -10.72 -2.10 7.35
CA LYS A 119 -11.69 -3.00 6.71
C LYS A 119 -12.02 -2.65 5.25
N PRO A 120 -12.27 -1.37 4.89
CA PRO A 120 -12.52 -1.00 3.50
C PRO A 120 -11.36 -1.26 2.54
N LEU A 121 -10.12 -1.36 3.02
CA LEU A 121 -8.96 -1.68 2.19
C LEU A 121 -9.04 -3.09 1.63
N PHE A 122 -9.76 -4.00 2.31
CA PHE A 122 -10.02 -5.37 1.85
C PHE A 122 -11.33 -5.52 1.10
N SER A 123 -12.35 -4.71 1.40
CA SER A 123 -13.67 -4.86 0.81
C SER A 123 -13.89 -4.07 -0.49
N ILE A 124 -13.13 -2.98 -0.70
CA ILE A 124 -13.26 -2.15 -1.90
C ILE A 124 -12.55 -2.75 -3.12
N PRO A 125 -11.31 -3.29 -3.02
CA PRO A 125 -10.61 -3.85 -4.17
C PRO A 125 -11.33 -5.07 -4.72
N PRO A 126 -11.71 -5.09 -6.01
CA PRO A 126 -12.37 -6.24 -6.63
C PRO A 126 -11.41 -7.40 -6.90
N HIS A 127 -10.11 -7.13 -6.93
CA HIS A 127 -9.05 -8.11 -7.17
C HIS A 127 -8.16 -8.24 -5.94
N GLN A 128 -8.02 -9.46 -5.42
CA GLN A 128 -7.17 -9.73 -4.27
C GLN A 128 -6.32 -10.97 -4.56
N PHE A 129 -5.03 -10.88 -4.32
CA PHE A 129 -4.07 -11.97 -4.41
C PHE A 129 -3.65 -12.34 -3.00
N LEU A 130 -4.13 -13.45 -2.48
CA LEU A 130 -3.95 -13.87 -1.10
C LEU A 130 -2.93 -15.00 -1.05
N PHE A 131 -1.81 -14.70 -0.44
CA PHE A 131 -0.74 -15.66 -0.22
C PHE A 131 -0.87 -16.31 1.16
N ASN A 132 0.13 -17.12 1.55
CA ASN A 132 0.15 -17.76 2.86
C ASN A 132 -0.03 -16.74 4.00
N ALA A 133 -0.78 -17.14 5.03
CA ALA A 133 -1.11 -16.31 6.17
C ALA A 133 0.08 -15.94 7.08
N GLY A 134 1.23 -16.63 6.92
CA GLY A 134 2.37 -16.44 7.81
C GLY A 134 2.06 -16.87 9.24
N SER A 135 2.31 -15.98 10.21
CA SER A 135 2.12 -16.21 11.64
C SER A 135 0.75 -15.80 12.17
N ILE A 136 -0.07 -15.12 11.38
CA ILE A 136 -1.39 -14.66 11.85
C ILE A 136 -2.30 -15.83 12.21
N ASP A 137 -3.12 -15.66 13.25
CA ASP A 137 -4.11 -16.64 13.63
C ASP A 137 -5.08 -16.95 12.48
N LYS A 138 -5.32 -18.25 12.25
CA LYS A 138 -6.19 -18.75 11.18
C LYS A 138 -7.56 -18.08 11.18
N ARG A 139 -8.19 -17.98 12.36
CA ARG A 139 -9.55 -17.42 12.49
C ARG A 139 -9.57 -15.95 12.07
N SER A 140 -8.63 -15.17 12.58
CA SER A 140 -8.48 -13.75 12.24
C SER A 140 -8.23 -13.54 10.75
N TYR A 141 -7.36 -14.38 10.16
CA TYR A 141 -7.08 -14.35 8.72
C TYR A 141 -8.33 -14.60 7.88
N MET A 142 -9.06 -15.69 8.20
CA MET A 142 -10.27 -16.06 7.48
C MET A 142 -11.38 -15.00 7.63
N GLU A 143 -11.57 -14.46 8.82
CA GLU A 143 -12.56 -13.41 9.09
C GLU A 143 -12.24 -12.13 8.32
N MET A 144 -11.00 -11.65 8.39
CA MET A 144 -10.56 -10.41 7.77
C MET A 144 -10.69 -10.46 6.24
N LEU A 145 -10.33 -11.59 5.64
CA LEU A 145 -10.33 -11.78 4.19
C LEU A 145 -11.59 -12.46 3.67
N GLN A 146 -12.54 -12.79 4.54
CA GLN A 146 -13.79 -13.47 4.21
C GLN A 146 -13.53 -14.78 3.42
N LEU A 147 -12.72 -15.66 4.00
CA LEU A 147 -12.40 -16.97 3.45
C LEU A 147 -13.15 -18.06 4.17
N ASP A 148 -13.50 -19.10 3.44
CA ASP A 148 -13.95 -20.36 4.01
C ASP A 148 -12.75 -21.30 4.34
N GLU A 149 -13.06 -22.43 4.96
CA GLU A 149 -12.06 -23.43 5.36
C GLU A 149 -11.34 -24.05 4.15
N ALA A 150 -12.06 -24.28 3.06
CA ALA A 150 -11.51 -24.88 1.84
C ALA A 150 -10.55 -23.89 1.15
N GLU A 151 -10.94 -22.62 1.06
CA GLU A 151 -10.11 -21.53 0.51
C GLU A 151 -8.83 -21.34 1.32
N TYR A 152 -8.94 -21.32 2.66
CA TYR A 152 -7.77 -21.19 3.54
C TYR A 152 -6.80 -22.36 3.35
N ASN A 153 -7.32 -23.59 3.23
CA ASN A 153 -6.47 -24.78 3.08
C ASN A 153 -5.66 -24.79 1.77
N LEU A 154 -6.10 -24.08 0.72
CA LEU A 154 -5.34 -23.93 -0.53
C LEU A 154 -4.04 -23.15 -0.37
N ILE A 155 -4.00 -22.21 0.58
CA ILE A 155 -2.87 -21.31 0.81
C ILE A 155 -2.23 -21.49 2.19
N LYS A 156 -2.64 -22.53 2.93
CA LYS A 156 -2.17 -22.81 4.29
C LYS A 156 -0.66 -23.01 4.38
N PHE A 157 -0.08 -23.64 3.36
CA PHE A 157 1.37 -23.87 3.28
C PHE A 157 2.01 -22.90 2.31
N PRO A 158 3.14 -22.28 2.69
CA PRO A 158 3.82 -21.33 1.82
C PRO A 158 4.38 -22.04 0.59
N GLN A 159 3.91 -21.60 -0.57
CA GLN A 159 4.45 -22.01 -1.87
C GLN A 159 4.75 -20.76 -2.69
N ARG A 160 5.96 -20.70 -3.24
CA ARG A 160 6.37 -19.55 -4.03
C ARG A 160 5.53 -19.44 -5.31
N GLY A 161 4.94 -18.26 -5.52
CA GLY A 161 4.09 -17.99 -6.68
C GLY A 161 2.67 -18.53 -6.59
N VAL A 162 2.32 -19.29 -5.56
CA VAL A 162 0.96 -19.81 -5.37
C VAL A 162 0.16 -18.86 -4.51
N CYS A 163 -1.02 -18.47 -4.99
CA CYS A 163 -1.94 -17.62 -4.25
C CYS A 163 -3.41 -17.96 -4.58
N LEU A 164 -4.29 -17.65 -3.67
CA LEU A 164 -5.71 -17.61 -3.93
C LEU A 164 -6.06 -16.23 -4.53
N TYR A 165 -6.53 -16.24 -5.76
CA TYR A 165 -7.00 -15.03 -6.42
C TYR A 165 -8.51 -14.89 -6.29
N LYS A 166 -8.95 -13.79 -5.71
CA LYS A 166 -10.36 -13.41 -5.62
C LYS A 166 -10.64 -12.32 -6.65
N CYS A 167 -11.65 -12.56 -7.49
CA CYS A 167 -12.15 -11.60 -8.47
C CYS A 167 -13.68 -11.46 -8.31
N GLY A 168 -14.10 -10.45 -7.55
CA GLY A 168 -15.50 -10.35 -7.16
C GLY A 168 -15.94 -11.60 -6.37
N ASN A 169 -16.91 -12.34 -6.92
CA ASN A 169 -17.41 -13.59 -6.32
C ASN A 169 -16.64 -14.85 -6.76
N GLU A 170 -15.74 -14.71 -7.73
CA GLU A 170 -14.99 -15.84 -8.26
C GLU A 170 -13.71 -16.08 -7.48
N ARG A 171 -13.25 -17.33 -7.45
CA ARG A 171 -12.07 -17.79 -6.73
C ARG A 171 -11.24 -18.68 -7.63
N TYR A 172 -9.95 -18.44 -7.68
CA TYR A 172 -9.00 -19.19 -8.49
C TYR A 172 -7.74 -19.46 -7.68
N LEU A 173 -7.26 -20.70 -7.73
CA LEU A 173 -5.89 -21.00 -7.28
C LEU A 173 -4.95 -20.66 -8.45
N LEU A 174 -4.08 -19.71 -8.25
CA LEU A 174 -3.08 -19.30 -9.23
C LEU A 174 -1.70 -19.81 -8.85
N GLU A 175 -1.00 -20.32 -9.86
CA GLU A 175 0.43 -20.56 -9.79
C GLU A 175 1.13 -19.64 -10.80
N VAL A 176 1.88 -18.68 -10.28
CA VAL A 176 2.51 -17.62 -11.09
C VAL A 176 3.97 -17.95 -11.31
N HIS A 177 4.35 -18.12 -12.55
CA HIS A 177 5.74 -18.34 -12.97
C HIS A 177 6.29 -17.08 -13.65
N ALA A 178 7.42 -16.59 -13.15
CA ALA A 178 8.11 -15.49 -13.80
C ALA A 178 8.81 -15.99 -15.08
N PRO A 179 8.67 -15.28 -16.22
CA PRO A 179 9.45 -15.61 -17.41
C PRO A 179 10.96 -15.47 -17.14
N ALA A 180 11.79 -16.31 -17.75
CA ALA A 180 13.23 -16.35 -17.52
C ALA A 180 13.95 -14.99 -17.70
N TYR A 181 13.47 -14.14 -18.63
CA TYR A 181 14.03 -12.79 -18.79
C TYR A 181 13.76 -11.88 -17.59
N LYS A 182 12.60 -12.03 -16.92
CA LYS A 182 12.29 -11.27 -15.69
C LYS A 182 13.13 -11.78 -14.52
N GLU A 183 13.32 -13.07 -14.40
CA GLU A 183 14.21 -13.66 -13.39
C GLU A 183 15.64 -13.16 -13.55
N LYS A 184 16.11 -13.03 -14.81
CA LYS A 184 17.44 -12.48 -15.12
C LYS A 184 17.55 -11.00 -14.74
N LEU A 185 16.51 -10.20 -14.95
CA LEU A 185 16.50 -8.77 -14.65
C LEU A 185 16.34 -8.46 -13.16
N PHE A 186 15.47 -9.18 -12.47
CA PHE A 186 15.06 -8.86 -11.10
C PHE A 186 15.61 -9.84 -10.06
N GLY A 187 16.27 -10.91 -10.50
CA GLY A 187 16.78 -11.98 -9.65
C GLY A 187 15.68 -12.92 -9.15
N THR A 188 16.10 -14.07 -8.65
CA THR A 188 15.18 -15.10 -8.12
C THR A 188 14.74 -14.85 -6.69
N ALA A 189 15.39 -13.91 -5.99
CA ALA A 189 15.18 -13.64 -4.57
C ALA A 189 14.39 -12.33 -4.29
N GLY A 190 13.66 -11.81 -5.29
CA GLY A 190 12.85 -10.61 -5.09
C GLY A 190 13.64 -9.32 -4.86
N GLY A 191 14.79 -9.16 -5.55
CA GLY A 191 15.51 -7.88 -5.55
C GLY A 191 16.37 -7.62 -4.32
N ARG A 192 17.03 -8.63 -3.78
CA ARG A 192 18.11 -8.47 -2.79
C ARG A 192 19.45 -8.39 -3.47
#